data_db8a8ced0375f3c21fe31dc0773f127b
#
_entry.id   db8a8ced0375f3c21fe31dc0773f127b
#
_cell.length_a   1.000
_cell.length_b   1.000
_cell.length_c   1.000
_cell.angle_alpha   90.00
_cell.angle_beta   90.00
_cell.angle_gamma   90.00
#
_symmetry.space_group_name_H-M   'P 1'
#
loop_
_entity.id
_entity.type
_entity.pdbx_description
1 polymer ?
#
loop_
_entity_poly.entity_id
_entity_poly.type
_entity_poly.pdbx_seq_one_letter_code
_entity_poly.pdbx_strand_id
1 'polypeptide(L)'
;MSASVSRFASDDSPSMSWIVFPAAVCVLCAALLAALDLNEAWFIAWNTAASGIAPGFVWAGITNLASTLGAFALITPALAWRPRWLAATLLAAPVATLYTHGLKQFFAEPRPAAVLAQDQFNVVGLPLRTDSFPSGHSLTAFVIAGVVVLCASPAVRRQWAWVVLAAAVLMCFSRVAVGAHWPLDLFAGAAGGWLSAVIGVRWSAHWRFWERRRGVQTMGALMILVAVLLAFEDLGYPEGLWMQYLLVVWGMAGAVFALVRPVTCKVPA
;
A
#
# COMPACT_ATOMS: atom_id res chain seq x y z
N MET A 1 29.07 -27.11 -27.36
CA MET A 1 28.40 -25.80 -27.39
C MET A 1 27.45 -25.70 -26.18
N SER A 2 27.99 -25.34 -25.03
CA SER A 2 27.19 -25.19 -23.81
C SER A 2 27.88 -24.13 -22.94
N ALA A 3 27.62 -22.85 -23.16
CA ALA A 3 28.08 -21.76 -22.30
C ALA A 3 27.40 -20.43 -22.68
N SER A 4 26.12 -20.27 -22.43
CA SER A 4 25.50 -18.93 -22.45
C SER A 4 24.16 -18.78 -21.72
N VAL A 5 23.79 -19.72 -20.85
CA VAL A 5 22.48 -19.63 -20.12
C VAL A 5 22.57 -18.99 -18.74
N SER A 6 23.76 -18.62 -18.24
CA SER A 6 23.92 -18.22 -16.84
C SER A 6 24.12 -16.72 -16.57
N ARG A 7 23.96 -15.82 -17.55
CA ARG A 7 24.30 -14.38 -17.36
C ARG A 7 23.16 -13.42 -17.02
N PHE A 8 21.91 -13.87 -16.91
CA PHE A 8 20.77 -12.95 -16.63
C PHE A 8 20.06 -13.17 -15.29
N ALA A 9 20.59 -14.01 -14.40
CA ALA A 9 19.89 -14.38 -13.16
C ALA A 9 20.44 -13.76 -11.87
N SER A 10 21.53 -12.99 -11.88
CA SER A 10 22.21 -12.61 -10.63
C SER A 10 22.28 -11.13 -10.25
N ASP A 11 21.89 -10.20 -11.12
CA ASP A 11 22.15 -8.76 -10.84
C ASP A 11 20.91 -7.91 -10.48
N ASP A 12 19.69 -8.39 -10.63
CA ASP A 12 18.46 -7.59 -10.39
C ASP A 12 17.81 -7.79 -9.02
N SER A 13 18.32 -8.72 -8.21
CA SER A 13 17.75 -8.97 -6.87
C SER A 13 18.02 -7.78 -5.94
N PRO A 14 17.01 -7.34 -5.14
CA PRO A 14 17.24 -6.29 -4.17
C PRO A 14 18.27 -6.74 -3.13
N SER A 15 19.21 -5.85 -2.76
CA SER A 15 20.16 -6.12 -1.69
C SER A 15 19.43 -6.35 -0.36
N MET A 16 20.07 -7.04 0.58
CA MET A 16 19.53 -7.27 1.92
C MET A 16 19.16 -5.96 2.63
N SER A 17 19.87 -4.88 2.35
CA SER A 17 19.53 -3.56 2.89
C SER A 17 18.14 -3.10 2.46
N TRP A 18 17.76 -3.22 1.19
CA TRP A 18 16.41 -2.90 0.73
C TRP A 18 15.33 -3.84 1.28
N ILE A 19 15.68 -5.07 1.60
CA ILE A 19 14.73 -6.04 2.17
C ILE A 19 14.43 -5.70 3.64
N VAL A 20 15.44 -5.36 4.42
CA VAL A 20 15.33 -5.26 5.88
C VAL A 20 15.17 -3.81 6.36
N PHE A 21 15.94 -2.86 5.79
CA PHE A 21 16.08 -1.52 6.34
C PHE A 21 14.75 -0.74 6.49
N PRO A 22 13.84 -0.68 5.49
CA PRO A 22 12.60 0.08 5.66
C PRO A 22 11.70 -0.47 6.78
N ALA A 23 11.59 -1.80 6.90
CA ALA A 23 10.82 -2.41 7.99
C ALA A 23 11.49 -2.16 9.35
N ALA A 24 12.82 -2.29 9.43
CA ALA A 24 13.57 -2.04 10.66
C ALA A 24 13.44 -0.59 11.14
N VAL A 25 13.48 0.39 10.23
CA VAL A 25 13.23 1.80 10.57
C VAL A 25 11.82 1.99 11.13
N CYS A 26 10.81 1.42 10.48
CA CYS A 26 9.44 1.52 10.97
C CYS A 26 9.27 0.88 12.35
N VAL A 27 9.85 -0.31 12.58
CA VAL A 27 9.81 -0.97 13.90
C VAL A 27 10.52 -0.13 14.96
N LEU A 28 11.69 0.43 14.65
CA LEU A 28 12.41 1.30 15.55
C LEU A 28 11.60 2.56 15.91
N CYS A 29 10.99 3.22 14.91
CA CYS A 29 10.13 4.38 15.16
C CYS A 29 8.92 4.03 16.03
N ALA A 30 8.26 2.90 15.78
CA ALA A 30 7.17 2.41 16.62
C ALA A 30 7.63 2.15 18.06
N ALA A 31 8.77 1.48 18.22
CA ALA A 31 9.34 1.19 19.55
C ALA A 31 9.71 2.46 20.31
N LEU A 32 10.30 3.46 19.64
CA LEU A 32 10.64 4.75 20.24
C LEU A 32 9.39 5.53 20.65
N LEU A 33 8.35 5.56 19.82
CA LEU A 33 7.08 6.21 20.18
C LEU A 33 6.44 5.59 21.42
N ALA A 34 6.44 4.25 21.49
CA ALA A 34 5.92 3.53 22.64
C ALA A 34 6.78 3.73 23.89
N ALA A 35 8.11 3.65 23.78
CA ALA A 35 9.03 3.78 24.90
C ALA A 35 9.06 5.19 25.51
N LEU A 36 8.82 6.22 24.71
CA LEU A 36 8.84 7.63 25.12
C LEU A 36 7.45 8.19 25.42
N ASP A 37 6.40 7.35 25.30
CA ASP A 37 4.98 7.75 25.50
C ASP A 37 4.57 8.99 24.68
N LEU A 38 5.04 9.06 23.44
CA LEU A 38 4.83 10.22 22.58
C LEU A 38 3.65 10.06 21.61
N ASN A 39 2.94 8.92 21.65
CA ASN A 39 1.96 8.55 20.63
C ASN A 39 0.80 9.57 20.54
N GLU A 40 0.23 9.94 21.66
CA GLU A 40 -0.88 10.91 21.73
C GLU A 40 -0.40 12.34 21.40
N ALA A 41 0.71 12.76 21.99
CA ALA A 41 1.25 14.11 21.75
C ALA A 41 1.58 14.34 20.27
N TRP A 42 2.17 13.34 19.62
CA TRP A 42 2.48 13.40 18.19
C TRP A 42 1.21 13.33 17.33
N PHE A 43 0.23 12.54 17.74
CA PHE A 43 -1.06 12.51 17.05
C PHE A 43 -1.69 13.92 17.02
N ILE A 44 -1.84 14.57 18.17
CA ILE A 44 -2.44 15.91 18.27
C ILE A 44 -1.65 16.92 17.44
N ALA A 45 -0.32 16.94 17.59
CA ALA A 45 0.55 17.85 16.85
C ALA A 45 0.44 17.66 15.32
N TRP A 46 0.46 16.42 14.85
CA TRP A 46 0.40 16.12 13.42
C TRP A 46 -0.99 16.35 12.83
N ASN A 47 -2.06 15.99 13.55
CA ASN A 47 -3.43 16.22 13.11
C ASN A 47 -3.73 17.71 13.01
N THR A 48 -3.31 18.50 14.00
CA THR A 48 -3.45 19.96 13.98
C THR A 48 -2.63 20.57 12.84
N ALA A 49 -1.39 20.16 12.65
CA ALA A 49 -0.56 20.65 11.55
C ALA A 49 -1.19 20.31 10.17
N ALA A 50 -1.74 19.11 10.01
CA ALA A 50 -2.36 18.67 8.77
C ALA A 50 -3.53 19.56 8.36
N SER A 51 -4.35 20.05 9.30
CA SER A 51 -5.46 20.96 9.02
C SER A 51 -5.01 22.33 8.50
N GLY A 52 -3.80 22.75 8.86
CA GLY A 52 -3.16 23.97 8.34
C GLY A 52 -2.49 23.81 6.96
N ILE A 53 -2.16 22.55 6.59
CA ILE A 53 -1.47 22.25 5.32
C ILE A 53 -2.47 22.11 4.16
N ALA A 54 -3.57 21.36 4.37
CA ALA A 54 -4.55 21.11 3.33
C ALA A 54 -5.95 20.90 3.92
N PRO A 55 -7.02 21.22 3.17
CA PRO A 55 -8.38 20.97 3.59
C PRO A 55 -8.71 19.49 3.67
N GLY A 56 -9.72 19.12 4.47
CA GLY A 56 -10.08 17.73 4.78
C GLY A 56 -10.37 16.86 3.54
N PHE A 57 -10.98 17.42 2.50
CA PHE A 57 -11.25 16.65 1.27
C PHE A 57 -9.98 16.16 0.55
N VAL A 58 -8.87 16.89 0.68
CA VAL A 58 -7.57 16.48 0.12
C VAL A 58 -7.06 15.27 0.91
N TRP A 59 -7.10 15.33 2.23
CA TRP A 59 -6.68 14.22 3.09
C TRP A 59 -7.56 12.99 2.91
N ALA A 60 -8.88 13.16 2.76
CA ALA A 60 -9.82 12.10 2.41
C ALA A 60 -9.48 11.45 1.06
N GLY A 61 -9.14 12.26 0.04
CA GLY A 61 -8.69 11.76 -1.25
C GLY A 61 -7.39 10.95 -1.14
N ILE A 62 -6.38 11.46 -0.42
CA ILE A 62 -5.10 10.76 -0.24
C ILE A 62 -5.30 9.45 0.53
N THR A 63 -6.16 9.43 1.55
CA THR A 63 -6.43 8.22 2.32
C THR A 63 -7.09 7.14 1.48
N ASN A 64 -7.98 7.50 0.53
CA ASN A 64 -8.65 6.56 -0.37
C ASN A 64 -7.67 5.83 -1.32
N LEU A 65 -6.51 6.45 -1.66
CA LEU A 65 -5.44 5.78 -2.42
C LEU A 65 -4.89 4.53 -1.70
N ALA A 66 -4.89 4.54 -0.38
CA ALA A 66 -4.34 3.47 0.46
C ALA A 66 -5.43 2.53 1.02
N SER A 67 -6.71 2.73 0.70
CA SER A 67 -7.74 1.70 0.93
C SER A 67 -7.41 0.44 0.14
N THR A 68 -7.85 -0.72 0.60
CA THR A 68 -7.49 -1.99 -0.07
C THR A 68 -7.90 -1.98 -1.54
N LEU A 69 -9.16 -1.65 -1.85
CA LEU A 69 -9.64 -1.60 -3.23
C LEU A 69 -9.00 -0.44 -4.01
N GLY A 70 -8.81 0.73 -3.37
CA GLY A 70 -8.15 1.88 -3.98
C GLY A 70 -6.70 1.59 -4.39
N ALA A 71 -5.94 0.91 -3.55
CA ALA A 71 -4.56 0.54 -3.83
C ALA A 71 -4.45 -0.50 -4.96
N PHE A 72 -5.36 -1.47 -5.02
CA PHE A 72 -5.44 -2.37 -6.17
C PHE A 72 -5.82 -1.63 -7.45
N ALA A 73 -6.78 -0.72 -7.41
CA ALA A 73 -7.11 0.13 -8.56
C ALA A 73 -5.91 1.00 -8.98
N LEU A 74 -5.19 1.58 -8.03
CA LEU A 74 -4.00 2.41 -8.27
C LEU A 74 -2.91 1.65 -9.05
N ILE A 75 -2.59 0.41 -8.66
CA ILE A 75 -1.51 -0.38 -9.29
C ILE A 75 -1.97 -1.10 -10.58
N THR A 76 -3.27 -1.18 -10.84
CA THR A 76 -3.84 -1.94 -11.96
C THR A 76 -3.22 -1.62 -13.33
N PRO A 77 -2.96 -0.35 -13.72
CA PRO A 77 -2.35 -0.07 -15.04
C PRO A 77 -0.97 -0.70 -15.22
N ALA A 78 -0.24 -1.00 -14.14
CA ALA A 78 1.02 -1.70 -14.23
C ALA A 78 0.87 -3.10 -14.87
N LEU A 79 -0.32 -3.69 -14.84
CA LEU A 79 -0.60 -4.99 -15.49
C LEU A 79 -0.20 -5.01 -16.97
N ALA A 80 -0.31 -3.88 -17.68
CA ALA A 80 0.01 -3.79 -19.10
C ALA A 80 1.52 -3.85 -19.42
N TRP A 81 2.39 -3.45 -18.49
CA TRP A 81 3.84 -3.32 -18.71
C TRP A 81 4.69 -4.05 -17.69
N ARG A 82 4.15 -4.27 -16.48
CA ARG A 82 4.83 -4.88 -15.33
C ARG A 82 3.88 -5.83 -14.60
N PRO A 83 3.33 -6.87 -15.25
CA PRO A 83 2.32 -7.77 -14.67
C PRO A 83 2.79 -8.41 -13.36
N ARG A 84 4.10 -8.59 -13.18
CA ARG A 84 4.69 -9.07 -11.93
C ARG A 84 4.36 -8.19 -10.73
N TRP A 85 4.22 -6.88 -10.90
CA TRP A 85 3.90 -5.98 -9.79
C TRP A 85 2.51 -6.30 -9.22
N LEU A 86 1.52 -6.44 -10.09
CA LEU A 86 0.17 -6.82 -9.65
C LEU A 86 0.15 -8.24 -9.06
N ALA A 87 0.84 -9.19 -9.68
CA ALA A 87 0.95 -10.55 -9.16
C ALA A 87 1.60 -10.57 -7.76
N ALA A 88 2.68 -9.82 -7.54
CA ALA A 88 3.34 -9.71 -6.25
C ALA A 88 2.43 -9.06 -5.19
N THR A 89 1.64 -8.04 -5.57
CA THR A 89 0.65 -7.40 -4.68
C THR A 89 -0.45 -8.38 -4.29
N LEU A 90 -1.01 -9.14 -5.26
CA LEU A 90 -2.01 -10.17 -4.98
C LEU A 90 -1.48 -11.26 -4.06
N LEU A 91 -0.22 -11.69 -4.27
CA LEU A 91 0.43 -12.70 -3.44
C LEU A 91 0.80 -12.17 -2.04
N ALA A 92 1.04 -10.87 -1.89
CA ALA A 92 1.26 -10.24 -0.59
C ALA A 92 -0.04 -10.13 0.24
N ALA A 93 -1.20 -10.03 -0.43
CA ALA A 93 -2.48 -9.75 0.24
C ALA A 93 -2.87 -10.74 1.34
N PRO A 94 -2.75 -12.08 1.20
CA PRO A 94 -3.07 -13.00 2.29
C PRO A 94 -2.22 -12.78 3.55
N VAL A 95 -0.92 -12.53 3.38
CA VAL A 95 -0.01 -12.26 4.51
C VAL A 95 -0.35 -10.93 5.17
N ALA A 96 -0.60 -9.90 4.36
CA ALA A 96 -1.01 -8.58 4.82
C ALA A 96 -2.33 -8.63 5.61
N THR A 97 -3.31 -9.37 5.11
CA THR A 97 -4.61 -9.57 5.75
C THR A 97 -4.45 -10.30 7.09
N LEU A 98 -3.69 -11.40 7.11
CA LEU A 98 -3.44 -12.15 8.34
C LEU A 98 -2.75 -11.29 9.40
N TYR A 99 -1.72 -10.53 9.00
CA TYR A 99 -1.02 -9.60 9.88
C TYR A 99 -1.98 -8.56 10.47
N THR A 100 -2.75 -7.89 9.61
CA THR A 100 -3.62 -6.79 10.06
C THR A 100 -4.76 -7.29 10.95
N HIS A 101 -5.51 -8.31 10.51
CA HIS A 101 -6.67 -8.80 11.25
C HIS A 101 -6.25 -9.54 12.51
N GLY A 102 -5.16 -10.33 12.45
CA GLY A 102 -4.65 -11.03 13.62
C GLY A 102 -4.23 -10.06 14.74
N LEU A 103 -3.49 -9.00 14.39
CA LEU A 103 -3.08 -8.02 15.40
C LEU A 103 -4.24 -7.14 15.89
N LYS A 104 -5.20 -6.78 15.01
CA LYS A 104 -6.41 -6.04 15.44
C LYS A 104 -7.21 -6.81 16.48
N GLN A 105 -7.44 -8.10 16.22
CA GLN A 105 -8.16 -8.95 17.17
C GLN A 105 -7.39 -9.18 18.48
N PHE A 106 -6.05 -9.24 18.41
CA PHE A 106 -5.21 -9.48 19.57
C PHE A 106 -5.10 -8.24 20.47
N PHE A 107 -4.89 -7.07 19.91
CA PHE A 107 -4.69 -5.83 20.68
C PHE A 107 -5.99 -5.09 20.98
N ALA A 108 -6.98 -5.13 20.10
CA ALA A 108 -8.27 -4.43 20.19
C ALA A 108 -8.16 -2.95 20.63
N GLU A 109 -7.10 -2.27 20.18
CA GLU A 109 -6.75 -0.91 20.61
C GLU A 109 -7.79 0.11 20.20
N PRO A 110 -8.17 1.06 21.09
CA PRO A 110 -9.08 2.12 20.74
C PRO A 110 -8.42 3.14 19.81
N ARG A 111 -9.23 3.76 18.95
CA ARG A 111 -8.80 4.84 18.07
C ARG A 111 -8.86 6.20 18.75
N PRO A 112 -8.21 7.26 18.18
CA PRO A 112 -8.25 8.60 18.74
C PRO A 112 -9.66 9.08 19.11
N ALA A 113 -10.66 8.88 18.25
CA ALA A 113 -12.05 9.29 18.50
C ALA A 113 -12.78 8.52 19.61
N ALA A 114 -12.19 7.44 20.14
CA ALA A 114 -12.72 6.75 21.31
C ALA A 114 -12.12 7.25 22.63
N VAL A 115 -10.96 7.93 22.57
CA VAL A 115 -10.16 8.32 23.74
C VAL A 115 -10.18 9.83 23.95
N LEU A 116 -9.99 10.61 22.85
CA LEU A 116 -9.88 12.06 22.89
C LEU A 116 -11.26 12.73 22.79
N ALA A 117 -11.40 13.90 23.39
CA ALA A 117 -12.56 14.76 23.21
C ALA A 117 -12.59 15.34 21.78
N GLN A 118 -13.80 15.60 21.27
CA GLN A 118 -13.98 16.04 19.87
C GLN A 118 -13.37 17.40 19.54
N ASP A 119 -13.13 18.24 20.53
CA ASP A 119 -12.50 19.56 20.41
C ASP A 119 -10.97 19.53 20.42
N GLN A 120 -10.36 18.39 20.73
CA GLN A 120 -8.91 18.24 20.81
C GLN A 120 -8.23 17.95 19.47
N PHE A 121 -8.99 17.51 18.46
CA PHE A 121 -8.42 17.16 17.16
C PHE A 121 -9.46 17.22 16.03
N ASN A 122 -8.98 17.24 14.79
CA ASN A 122 -9.83 17.29 13.60
C ASN A 122 -10.19 15.89 13.12
N VAL A 123 -11.47 15.65 12.82
CA VAL A 123 -11.98 14.43 12.20
C VAL A 123 -12.49 14.74 10.80
N VAL A 124 -12.07 13.95 9.80
CA VAL A 124 -12.60 13.99 8.44
C VAL A 124 -13.29 12.67 8.17
N GLY A 125 -14.50 12.71 7.64
CA GLY A 125 -15.35 11.53 7.45
C GLY A 125 -15.96 11.02 8.76
N LEU A 126 -16.23 9.72 8.81
CA LEU A 126 -16.84 9.08 9.97
C LEU A 126 -15.82 8.86 11.11
N PRO A 127 -16.13 9.22 12.36
CA PRO A 127 -15.27 8.96 13.51
C PRO A 127 -15.20 7.46 13.82
N LEU A 128 -14.07 6.84 13.49
CA LEU A 128 -13.81 5.44 13.79
C LEU A 128 -13.34 5.30 15.25
N ARG A 129 -13.82 4.28 15.99
CA ARG A 129 -13.57 4.15 17.43
C ARG A 129 -12.79 2.91 17.85
N THR A 130 -12.87 1.82 17.10
CA THR A 130 -12.29 0.51 17.47
C THR A 130 -11.24 0.06 16.49
N ASP A 131 -10.47 -0.96 16.88
CA ASP A 131 -9.52 -1.68 16.02
C ASP A 131 -8.48 -0.77 15.37
N SER A 132 -7.79 0.03 16.20
CA SER A 132 -6.79 0.98 15.73
C SER A 132 -5.54 0.28 15.19
N PHE A 133 -4.93 -0.58 16.02
CA PHE A 133 -3.61 -1.16 15.76
C PHE A 133 -3.68 -2.50 15.01
N PRO A 134 -2.87 -2.68 13.96
CA PRO A 134 -2.13 -1.68 13.20
C PRO A 134 -3.00 -1.01 12.10
N SER A 135 -2.48 0.07 11.48
CA SER A 135 -3.17 0.73 10.37
C SER A 135 -3.16 -0.10 9.10
N GLY A 136 -4.34 -0.54 8.64
CA GLY A 136 -4.48 -1.27 7.37
C GLY A 136 -4.14 -0.45 6.13
N HIS A 137 -4.44 0.86 6.13
CA HIS A 137 -4.07 1.76 5.03
C HIS A 137 -2.55 1.92 4.92
N SER A 138 -1.85 2.11 6.05
CA SER A 138 -0.39 2.19 6.06
C SER A 138 0.25 0.88 5.59
N LEU A 139 -0.31 -0.25 6.00
CA LEU A 139 0.10 -1.56 5.52
C LEU A 139 -0.06 -1.66 4.00
N THR A 140 -1.22 -1.31 3.46
CA THR A 140 -1.49 -1.39 2.02
C THR A 140 -0.59 -0.45 1.20
N ALA A 141 -0.39 0.79 1.67
CA ALA A 141 0.53 1.75 1.04
C ALA A 141 1.95 1.18 0.94
N PHE A 142 2.45 0.56 2.02
CA PHE A 142 3.78 -0.03 2.05
C PHE A 142 3.88 -1.38 1.34
N VAL A 143 2.78 -2.13 1.16
CA VAL A 143 2.75 -3.27 0.23
C VAL A 143 2.99 -2.80 -1.19
N ILE A 144 2.25 -1.78 -1.66
CA ILE A 144 2.43 -1.23 -3.02
C ILE A 144 3.83 -0.66 -3.20
N ALA A 145 4.29 0.19 -2.27
CA ALA A 145 5.61 0.79 -2.34
C ALA A 145 6.72 -0.27 -2.35
N GLY A 146 6.64 -1.27 -1.47
CA GLY A 146 7.59 -2.36 -1.39
C GLY A 146 7.62 -3.18 -2.68
N VAL A 147 6.48 -3.55 -3.24
CA VAL A 147 6.42 -4.27 -4.52
C VAL A 147 7.08 -3.46 -5.64
N VAL A 148 6.74 -2.17 -5.78
CA VAL A 148 7.31 -1.30 -6.82
C VAL A 148 8.83 -1.18 -6.66
N VAL A 149 9.31 -0.90 -5.46
CA VAL A 149 10.74 -0.72 -5.17
C VAL A 149 11.53 -2.04 -5.34
N LEU A 150 11.01 -3.14 -4.79
CA LEU A 150 11.72 -4.42 -4.80
C LEU A 150 11.72 -5.10 -6.18
N CYS A 151 10.68 -4.88 -7.01
CA CYS A 151 10.64 -5.35 -8.39
C CYS A 151 11.35 -4.42 -9.39
N ALA A 152 11.78 -3.24 -9.00
CA ALA A 152 12.50 -2.31 -9.87
C ALA A 152 13.94 -2.76 -10.10
N SER A 153 14.49 -2.47 -11.30
CA SER A 153 15.93 -2.65 -11.55
C SER A 153 16.77 -1.75 -10.64
N PRO A 154 18.04 -2.10 -10.39
CA PRO A 154 18.90 -1.32 -9.48
C PRO A 154 18.99 0.18 -9.82
N ALA A 155 19.06 0.52 -11.11
CA ALA A 155 19.12 1.90 -11.58
C ALA A 155 17.82 2.66 -11.27
N VAL A 156 16.66 2.08 -11.62
CA VAL A 156 15.34 2.66 -11.37
C VAL A 156 15.10 2.77 -9.86
N ARG A 157 15.44 1.74 -9.09
CA ARG A 157 15.33 1.74 -7.63
C ARG A 157 16.11 2.89 -7.00
N ARG A 158 17.38 3.07 -7.38
CA ARG A 158 18.22 4.16 -6.84
C ARG A 158 17.66 5.54 -7.14
N GLN A 159 17.03 5.71 -8.31
CA GLN A 159 16.50 6.99 -8.75
C GLN A 159 15.12 7.30 -8.15
N TRP A 160 14.22 6.31 -8.05
CA TRP A 160 12.79 6.54 -7.79
C TRP A 160 12.28 5.98 -6.47
N ALA A 161 13.05 5.14 -5.75
CA ALA A 161 12.57 4.53 -4.52
C ALA A 161 12.14 5.56 -3.48
N TRP A 162 12.89 6.68 -3.34
CA TRP A 162 12.56 7.73 -2.39
C TRP A 162 11.24 8.44 -2.71
N VAL A 163 10.90 8.62 -4.00
CA VAL A 163 9.61 9.20 -4.42
C VAL A 163 8.45 8.26 -4.04
N VAL A 164 8.62 6.96 -4.32
CA VAL A 164 7.62 5.94 -4.00
C VAL A 164 7.42 5.82 -2.49
N LEU A 165 8.51 5.84 -1.72
CA LEU A 165 8.44 5.81 -0.25
C LEU A 165 7.81 7.09 0.31
N ALA A 166 8.15 8.27 -0.22
CA ALA A 166 7.53 9.53 0.18
C ALA A 166 6.01 9.53 -0.07
N ALA A 167 5.57 9.00 -1.22
CA ALA A 167 4.15 8.85 -1.50
C ALA A 167 3.47 7.89 -0.49
N ALA A 168 4.09 6.77 -0.15
CA ALA A 168 3.56 5.85 0.85
C ALA A 168 3.50 6.49 2.25
N VAL A 169 4.53 7.26 2.65
CA VAL A 169 4.54 8.03 3.90
C VAL A 169 3.43 9.07 3.92
N LEU A 170 3.18 9.77 2.80
CA LEU A 170 2.08 10.73 2.68
C LEU A 170 0.72 10.04 2.85
N MET A 171 0.53 8.86 2.26
CA MET A 171 -0.69 8.05 2.46
C MET A 171 -0.83 7.60 3.92
N CYS A 172 0.27 7.21 4.59
CA CYS A 172 0.25 6.92 6.03
C CYS A 172 -0.13 8.16 6.84
N PHE A 173 0.53 9.29 6.59
CA PHE A 173 0.26 10.54 7.28
C PHE A 173 -1.20 10.99 7.15
N SER A 174 -1.84 10.74 5.99
CA SER A 174 -3.26 11.04 5.80
C SER A 174 -4.16 10.38 6.87
N ARG A 175 -3.75 9.24 7.46
CA ARG A 175 -4.52 8.55 8.51
C ARG A 175 -4.55 9.31 9.83
N VAL A 176 -3.46 10.00 10.17
CA VAL A 176 -3.43 10.95 11.28
C VAL A 176 -4.19 12.22 10.90
N ALA A 177 -4.00 12.71 9.69
CA ALA A 177 -4.66 13.94 9.21
C ALA A 177 -6.20 13.85 9.24
N VAL A 178 -6.77 12.66 8.91
CA VAL A 178 -8.22 12.43 9.00
C VAL A 178 -8.69 12.02 10.41
N GLY A 179 -7.80 11.93 11.39
CA GLY A 179 -8.15 11.58 12.78
C GLY A 179 -8.42 10.08 13.02
N ALA A 180 -7.98 9.18 12.14
CA ALA A 180 -8.39 7.78 12.15
C ALA A 180 -7.44 6.82 12.88
N HIS A 181 -6.16 7.16 13.03
CA HIS A 181 -5.13 6.28 13.60
C HIS A 181 -4.07 7.03 14.37
N TRP A 182 -3.50 6.37 15.37
CA TRP A 182 -2.33 6.84 16.09
C TRP A 182 -1.05 6.72 15.24
N PRO A 183 -0.01 7.56 15.45
CA PRO A 183 1.27 7.44 14.75
C PRO A 183 1.92 6.06 14.87
N LEU A 184 1.83 5.43 16.04
CA LEU A 184 2.35 4.07 16.27
C LEU A 184 1.71 3.03 15.33
N ASP A 185 0.39 3.14 15.09
CA ASP A 185 -0.34 2.24 14.17
C ASP A 185 0.21 2.31 12.74
N LEU A 186 0.63 3.54 12.34
CA LEU A 186 1.16 3.77 10.99
C LEU A 186 2.49 3.05 10.79
N PHE A 187 3.40 3.18 11.75
CA PHE A 187 4.71 2.54 11.67
C PHE A 187 4.60 1.02 11.71
N ALA A 188 3.75 0.48 12.59
CA ALA A 188 3.48 -0.95 12.66
C ALA A 188 2.85 -1.46 11.35
N GLY A 189 1.87 -0.74 10.79
CA GLY A 189 1.27 -1.05 9.50
C GLY A 189 2.30 -1.02 8.37
N ALA A 190 3.14 0.03 8.31
CA ALA A 190 4.19 0.17 7.30
C ALA A 190 5.22 -0.97 7.35
N ALA A 191 5.66 -1.37 8.55
CA ALA A 191 6.57 -2.49 8.73
C ALA A 191 5.96 -3.80 8.21
N GLY A 192 4.72 -4.12 8.62
CA GLY A 192 3.99 -5.30 8.16
C GLY A 192 3.73 -5.28 6.66
N GLY A 193 3.41 -4.11 6.09
CA GLY A 193 3.23 -3.92 4.66
C GLY A 193 4.49 -4.19 3.85
N TRP A 194 5.62 -3.65 4.29
CA TRP A 194 6.91 -3.90 3.65
C TRP A 194 7.31 -5.37 3.68
N LEU A 195 7.18 -6.04 4.83
CA LEU A 195 7.49 -7.47 4.97
C LEU A 195 6.55 -8.33 4.10
N SER A 196 5.26 -7.99 4.04
CA SER A 196 4.30 -8.65 3.15
C SER A 196 4.68 -8.49 1.68
N ALA A 197 5.17 -7.29 1.27
CA ALA A 197 5.68 -7.06 -0.07
C ALA A 197 6.91 -7.93 -0.39
N VAL A 198 7.85 -8.08 0.55
CA VAL A 198 9.01 -8.98 0.38
C VAL A 198 8.56 -10.41 0.09
N ILE A 199 7.57 -10.92 0.82
CA ILE A 199 7.01 -12.25 0.63
C ILE A 199 6.33 -12.35 -0.74
N GLY A 200 5.46 -11.39 -1.08
CA GLY A 200 4.76 -11.35 -2.38
C GLY A 200 5.71 -11.31 -3.57
N VAL A 201 6.78 -10.52 -3.48
CA VAL A 201 7.83 -10.44 -4.52
C VAL A 201 8.57 -11.77 -4.67
N ARG A 202 8.90 -12.44 -3.55
CA ARG A 202 9.53 -13.78 -3.59
C ARG A 202 8.59 -14.82 -4.18
N TRP A 203 7.32 -14.84 -3.78
CA TRP A 203 6.32 -15.77 -4.31
C TRP A 203 6.03 -15.51 -5.79
N SER A 204 6.00 -14.25 -6.24
CA SER A 204 5.84 -13.93 -7.66
C SER A 204 7.01 -14.42 -8.53
N ALA A 205 8.22 -14.51 -7.97
CA ALA A 205 9.36 -15.08 -8.66
C ALA A 205 9.27 -16.62 -8.78
N HIS A 206 8.62 -17.27 -7.81
CA HIS A 206 8.40 -18.71 -7.80
C HIS A 206 7.17 -19.10 -8.62
N TRP A 207 6.04 -18.45 -8.39
CA TRP A 207 4.77 -18.71 -9.09
C TRP A 207 4.59 -17.73 -10.26
N ARG A 208 5.18 -18.05 -11.40
CA ARG A 208 5.27 -17.16 -12.56
C ARG A 208 4.01 -17.18 -13.45
N PHE A 209 2.80 -17.27 -12.87
CA PHE A 209 1.52 -17.28 -13.61
C PHE A 209 1.29 -15.98 -14.41
N TRP A 210 1.83 -14.87 -13.95
CA TRP A 210 1.76 -13.56 -14.58
C TRP A 210 2.49 -13.46 -15.93
N GLU A 211 3.34 -14.44 -16.27
CA GLU A 211 4.00 -14.55 -17.58
C GLU A 211 3.08 -15.16 -18.65
N ARG A 212 2.02 -15.84 -18.21
CA ARG A 212 1.08 -16.50 -19.11
C ARG A 212 -0.07 -15.55 -19.45
N ARG A 213 -0.51 -15.58 -20.74
CA ARG A 213 -1.67 -14.77 -21.19
C ARG A 213 -2.91 -15.00 -20.31
N ARG A 214 -3.22 -16.24 -19.97
CA ARG A 214 -4.34 -16.57 -19.06
C ARG A 214 -4.19 -15.93 -17.68
N GLY A 215 -2.98 -15.92 -17.14
CA GLY A 215 -2.72 -15.26 -15.84
C GLY A 215 -2.95 -13.76 -15.90
N VAL A 216 -2.50 -13.08 -16.97
CA VAL A 216 -2.78 -11.65 -17.18
C VAL A 216 -4.28 -11.40 -17.36
N GLN A 217 -4.98 -12.27 -18.12
CA GLN A 217 -6.43 -12.17 -18.30
C GLN A 217 -7.19 -12.34 -16.98
N THR A 218 -6.82 -13.33 -16.17
CA THR A 218 -7.44 -13.55 -14.85
C THR A 218 -7.22 -12.37 -13.93
N MET A 219 -5.99 -11.85 -13.87
CA MET A 219 -5.69 -10.65 -13.08
C MET A 219 -6.46 -9.42 -13.59
N GLY A 220 -6.56 -9.25 -14.91
CA GLY A 220 -7.33 -8.14 -15.51
C GLY A 220 -8.82 -8.22 -15.18
N ALA A 221 -9.43 -9.41 -15.29
CA ALA A 221 -10.81 -9.63 -14.90
C ALA A 221 -11.04 -9.37 -13.40
N LEU A 222 -10.12 -9.81 -12.54
CA LEU A 222 -10.16 -9.53 -11.11
C LEU A 222 -10.08 -8.01 -10.83
N MET A 223 -9.24 -7.27 -11.57
CA MET A 223 -9.12 -5.82 -11.37
C MET A 223 -10.34 -5.05 -11.89
N ILE A 224 -11.03 -5.55 -12.90
CA ILE A 224 -12.35 -5.01 -13.28
C ILE A 224 -13.34 -5.18 -12.13
N LEU A 225 -13.40 -6.37 -11.53
CA LEU A 225 -14.24 -6.62 -10.36
C LEU A 225 -13.88 -5.69 -9.20
N VAL A 226 -12.58 -5.51 -8.91
CA VAL A 226 -12.10 -4.57 -7.87
C VAL A 226 -12.57 -3.14 -8.16
N ALA A 227 -12.48 -2.66 -9.41
CA ALA A 227 -12.93 -1.33 -9.77
C ALA A 227 -14.46 -1.18 -9.63
N VAL A 228 -15.22 -2.21 -9.98
CA VAL A 228 -16.68 -2.24 -9.77
C VAL A 228 -17.00 -2.22 -8.28
N LEU A 229 -16.38 -3.06 -7.47
CA LEU A 229 -16.60 -3.07 -6.02
C LEU A 229 -16.24 -1.71 -5.39
N LEU A 230 -15.12 -1.12 -5.80
CA LEU A 230 -14.71 0.21 -5.33
C LEU A 230 -15.75 1.29 -5.64
N ALA A 231 -16.48 1.19 -6.75
CA ALA A 231 -17.50 2.17 -7.12
C ALA A 231 -18.69 2.22 -6.14
N PHE A 232 -18.95 1.11 -5.44
CA PHE A 232 -20.08 0.97 -4.51
C PHE A 232 -19.66 0.85 -3.05
N GLU A 233 -18.35 0.77 -2.76
CA GLU A 233 -17.82 0.65 -1.40
C GLU A 233 -17.96 1.99 -0.66
N ASP A 234 -18.47 1.93 0.58
CA ASP A 234 -18.39 3.06 1.50
C ASP A 234 -17.04 3.02 2.23
N LEU A 235 -16.13 3.91 1.82
CA LEU A 235 -14.82 4.03 2.44
C LEU A 235 -14.85 4.87 3.74
N GLY A 236 -16.03 5.41 4.12
CA GLY A 236 -16.19 6.25 5.30
C GLY A 236 -15.71 7.70 5.13
N TYR A 237 -15.42 8.12 3.90
CA TYR A 237 -14.92 9.47 3.56
C TYR A 237 -15.71 10.08 2.41
N PRO A 238 -16.92 10.63 2.66
CA PRO A 238 -17.72 11.26 1.62
C PRO A 238 -17.00 12.44 0.95
N GLU A 239 -16.13 13.15 1.67
CA GLU A 239 -15.30 14.23 1.11
C GLU A 239 -14.24 13.70 0.11
N GLY A 240 -13.91 12.42 0.17
CA GLY A 240 -12.94 11.74 -0.70
C GLY A 240 -13.53 11.02 -1.91
N LEU A 241 -14.84 11.09 -2.15
CA LEU A 241 -15.52 10.40 -3.27
C LEU A 241 -14.92 10.75 -4.64
N TRP A 242 -14.48 11.98 -4.84
CA TRP A 242 -13.82 12.39 -6.06
C TRP A 242 -12.60 11.54 -6.40
N MET A 243 -11.75 11.21 -5.41
CA MET A 243 -10.59 10.35 -5.60
C MET A 243 -11.02 8.90 -5.80
N GLN A 244 -12.03 8.43 -5.08
CA GLN A 244 -12.58 7.09 -5.25
C GLN A 244 -13.04 6.86 -6.71
N TYR A 245 -13.81 7.78 -7.29
CA TYR A 245 -14.24 7.66 -8.69
C TYR A 245 -13.09 7.82 -9.69
N LEU A 246 -12.09 8.67 -9.41
CA LEU A 246 -10.87 8.70 -10.21
C LEU A 246 -10.15 7.35 -10.21
N LEU A 247 -10.05 6.69 -9.06
CA LEU A 247 -9.45 5.36 -8.95
C LEU A 247 -10.27 4.28 -9.67
N VAL A 248 -11.60 4.37 -9.64
CA VAL A 248 -12.49 3.47 -10.41
C VAL A 248 -12.20 3.59 -11.91
N VAL A 249 -12.19 4.82 -12.43
CA VAL A 249 -11.91 5.07 -13.86
C VAL A 249 -10.49 4.64 -14.22
N TRP A 250 -9.51 4.97 -13.40
CA TRP A 250 -8.10 4.62 -13.58
C TRP A 250 -7.89 3.11 -13.58
N GLY A 251 -8.42 2.39 -12.59
CA GLY A 251 -8.32 0.95 -12.47
C GLY A 251 -9.04 0.23 -13.61
N MET A 252 -10.26 0.66 -13.94
CA MET A 252 -11.03 0.11 -15.06
C MET A 252 -10.29 0.28 -16.40
N ALA A 253 -9.85 1.50 -16.69
CA ALA A 253 -9.11 1.79 -17.91
C ALA A 253 -7.81 0.98 -18.00
N GLY A 254 -7.07 0.89 -16.90
CA GLY A 254 -5.84 0.10 -16.83
C GLY A 254 -6.06 -1.40 -17.07
N ALA A 255 -7.11 -1.97 -16.47
CA ALA A 255 -7.47 -3.38 -16.65
C ALA A 255 -7.91 -3.67 -18.09
N VAL A 256 -8.82 -2.87 -18.65
CA VAL A 256 -9.29 -3.02 -20.03
C VAL A 256 -8.12 -2.89 -21.01
N PHE A 257 -7.28 -1.87 -20.83
CA PHE A 257 -6.11 -1.68 -21.68
C PHE A 257 -5.16 -2.89 -21.64
N ALA A 258 -4.90 -3.45 -20.46
CA ALA A 258 -4.06 -4.64 -20.32
C ALA A 258 -4.66 -5.89 -21.01
N LEU A 259 -6.00 -6.02 -21.00
CA LEU A 259 -6.70 -7.14 -21.64
C LEU A 259 -6.71 -7.04 -23.17
N VAL A 260 -6.85 -5.83 -23.71
CA VAL A 260 -6.91 -5.59 -25.17
C VAL A 260 -5.52 -5.59 -25.79
N ARG A 261 -4.50 -5.16 -25.04
CA ARG A 261 -3.12 -5.12 -25.52
C ARG A 261 -2.63 -6.52 -25.85
N PRO A 262 -2.09 -6.78 -27.06
CA PRO A 262 -1.45 -8.06 -27.33
C PRO A 262 -0.28 -8.26 -26.40
N VAL A 263 -0.30 -9.35 -25.64
CA VAL A 263 0.84 -9.73 -24.79
C VAL A 263 1.99 -10.08 -25.75
N THR A 264 2.85 -9.11 -26.02
CA THR A 264 4.14 -9.39 -26.65
C THR A 264 5.00 -10.09 -25.61
N CYS A 265 4.82 -11.40 -25.46
CA CYS A 265 5.84 -12.26 -24.87
C CYS A 265 7.09 -12.11 -25.75
N LYS A 266 7.98 -11.18 -25.41
CA LYS A 266 9.37 -11.33 -25.80
C LYS A 266 9.86 -12.53 -25.00
N VAL A 267 9.68 -13.72 -25.55
CA VAL A 267 10.55 -14.85 -25.22
C VAL A 267 11.94 -14.35 -25.59
N PRO A 268 12.88 -14.19 -24.65
CA PRO A 268 14.27 -13.98 -25.04
C PRO A 268 14.69 -15.22 -25.81
N ALA A 269 15.12 -15.02 -27.06
CA ALA A 269 15.70 -16.05 -27.87
C ALA A 269 16.99 -16.57 -27.19
#